data_f1340be819d67e3bf46c982713c9f248
#
_entry.id   f1340be819d67e3bf46c982713c9f248
#
_cell.length_a   1.000
_cell.length_b   1.000
_cell.length_c   1.000
_cell.angle_alpha   90.00
_cell.angle_beta   90.00
_cell.angle_gamma   90.00
#
_symmetry.space_group_name_H-M   'P 1'
#
loop_
_entity.id
_entity.type
_entity.pdbx_description
1 polymer ?
#
loop_
_entity_poly.entity_id
_entity_poly.type
_entity_poly.pdbx_seq_one_letter_code
_entity_poly.pdbx_strand_id
1 'polypeptide(L)'
;SWEALNNIAADKHRNLVIVVNDNARSYSPTIGGLASYLANLRLTQSYESILSFGKRVIKRIPLIGSPLYAAIHGMKKGIKDFIAPQGMFEDLGLKYYGPIDGHNIPELEEALKRAKNFHGPVIIHAITEKGRGYEPALADEAERFHAVGIVNPETGMPVKQSGATWTKVFGNELVEIGKENSKIVAITAAMMGPTGLDKFQSNFPERTIDVGIAEQHALTSAAGLAFTGLHPVVAVYSTFLNRAFDQLLLDVAMHKAGITLVLDRAGITGDDGPSHHGIWDLAL
;
A
#
# COMPACT_ATOMS: atom_id res chain seq x y z
N SER A 1 4.24 2.79 -9.88
CA SER A 1 3.55 3.92 -10.50
C SER A 1 2.85 3.49 -11.78
N TRP A 2 1.75 4.13 -12.10
CA TRP A 2 0.95 3.84 -13.29
C TRP A 2 1.73 4.06 -14.58
N GLU A 3 2.57 5.10 -14.64
CA GLU A 3 3.40 5.41 -15.79
C GLU A 3 4.38 4.29 -16.09
N ALA A 4 4.99 3.69 -15.06
CA ALA A 4 5.89 2.55 -15.21
C ALA A 4 5.16 1.32 -15.74
N LEU A 5 3.97 0.99 -15.18
CA LEU A 5 3.16 -0.13 -15.65
C LEU A 5 2.72 0.07 -17.10
N ASN A 6 2.27 1.27 -17.46
CA ASN A 6 1.89 1.62 -18.83
C ASN A 6 3.07 1.48 -19.79
N ASN A 7 4.26 1.95 -19.41
CA ASN A 7 5.47 1.82 -20.24
C ASN A 7 5.91 0.35 -20.38
N ILE A 8 5.85 -0.44 -19.31
CA ILE A 8 6.17 -1.88 -19.33
C ILE A 8 5.20 -2.63 -20.25
N ALA A 9 3.92 -2.33 -20.14
CA ALA A 9 2.85 -2.97 -20.92
C ALA A 9 2.92 -2.68 -22.42
N ALA A 10 3.52 -1.56 -22.80
CA ALA A 10 3.68 -1.19 -24.21
C ALA A 10 4.58 -2.15 -25.01
N ASP A 11 5.51 -2.83 -24.34
CA ASP A 11 6.43 -3.79 -24.95
C ASP A 11 6.13 -5.23 -24.50
N LYS A 12 5.36 -5.95 -25.28
CA LYS A 12 4.95 -7.33 -25.01
C LYS A 12 6.10 -8.35 -25.03
N HIS A 13 7.26 -7.98 -25.55
CA HIS A 13 8.44 -8.86 -25.64
C HIS A 13 9.45 -8.60 -24.51
N ARG A 14 9.18 -7.64 -23.65
CA ARG A 14 10.04 -7.31 -22.52
C ARG A 14 9.98 -8.40 -21.47
N ASN A 15 11.06 -9.13 -21.29
CA ASN A 15 11.20 -10.16 -20.26
C ASN A 15 11.36 -9.49 -18.89
N LEU A 16 10.26 -9.22 -18.21
CA LEU A 16 10.22 -8.59 -16.89
C LEU A 16 9.25 -9.34 -15.98
N VAL A 17 9.72 -9.70 -14.79
CA VAL A 17 8.89 -10.27 -13.75
C VAL A 17 8.74 -9.26 -12.61
N ILE A 18 7.51 -8.87 -12.34
CA ILE A 18 7.13 -7.99 -11.23
C ILE A 18 6.52 -8.86 -10.14
N VAL A 19 7.13 -8.90 -8.97
CA VAL A 19 6.57 -9.58 -7.80
C VAL A 19 5.89 -8.56 -6.90
N VAL A 20 4.58 -8.71 -6.73
CA VAL A 20 3.79 -7.92 -5.80
C VAL A 20 3.64 -8.71 -4.52
N ASN A 21 4.36 -8.31 -3.48
CA ASN A 21 4.18 -8.83 -2.13
C ASN A 21 3.01 -8.07 -1.47
N ASP A 22 1.84 -8.68 -1.48
CA ASP A 22 0.63 -8.08 -0.94
C ASP A 22 0.35 -8.58 0.47
N ASN A 23 0.72 -7.79 1.46
CA ASN A 23 0.39 -8.02 2.87
C ASN A 23 -0.70 -7.09 3.42
N ALA A 24 -1.37 -6.33 2.55
CA ALA A 24 -2.44 -5.36 2.85
C ALA A 24 -2.04 -4.17 3.73
N ARG A 25 -0.78 -3.98 4.02
CA ARG A 25 -0.34 -2.94 4.97
C ARG A 25 0.98 -2.27 4.55
N SER A 26 1.13 -1.02 5.03
CA SER A 26 2.41 -0.34 5.25
C SER A 26 2.58 -0.14 6.76
N TYR A 27 2.68 1.09 7.26
CA TYR A 27 2.41 1.38 8.67
C TYR A 27 0.94 1.11 8.97
N SER A 28 0.04 1.73 8.21
CA SER A 28 -1.41 1.52 8.27
C SER A 28 -1.91 0.52 7.23
N PRO A 29 -3.15 0.01 7.34
CA PRO A 29 -3.79 -0.74 6.26
C PRO A 29 -3.79 0.04 4.95
N THR A 30 -3.58 -0.66 3.84
CA THR A 30 -3.60 -0.06 2.50
C THR A 30 -5.01 0.44 2.18
N ILE A 31 -5.13 1.67 1.68
CA ILE A 31 -6.40 2.32 1.35
C ILE A 31 -6.51 2.62 -0.15
N GLY A 32 -7.73 2.96 -0.59
CA GLY A 32 -8.03 3.40 -1.95
C GLY A 32 -8.47 2.31 -2.90
N GLY A 33 -8.78 2.69 -4.14
CA GLY A 33 -9.36 1.81 -5.15
C GLY A 33 -8.48 0.62 -5.53
N LEU A 34 -7.15 0.80 -5.59
CA LEU A 34 -6.22 -0.29 -5.85
C LEU A 34 -6.19 -1.30 -4.69
N ALA A 35 -6.28 -0.84 -3.44
CA ALA A 35 -6.37 -1.72 -2.28
C ALA A 35 -7.65 -2.56 -2.32
N SER A 36 -8.79 -1.94 -2.63
CA SER A 36 -10.06 -2.64 -2.81
C SER A 36 -10.01 -3.64 -3.96
N TYR A 37 -9.35 -3.29 -5.06
CA TYR A 37 -9.13 -4.18 -6.18
C TYR A 37 -8.28 -5.41 -5.80
N LEU A 38 -7.14 -5.21 -5.12
CA LEU A 38 -6.29 -6.30 -4.63
C LEU A 38 -6.99 -7.15 -3.56
N ALA A 39 -7.81 -6.53 -2.69
CA ALA A 39 -8.63 -7.26 -1.71
C ALA A 39 -9.64 -8.19 -2.41
N ASN A 40 -10.29 -7.72 -3.48
CA ASN A 40 -11.18 -8.54 -4.28
C ASN A 40 -10.43 -9.71 -4.97
N LEU A 41 -9.21 -9.49 -5.44
CA LEU A 41 -8.36 -10.56 -5.98
C LEU A 41 -8.05 -11.65 -4.94
N ARG A 42 -7.83 -11.27 -3.68
CA ARG A 42 -7.61 -12.24 -2.58
C ARG A 42 -8.80 -13.17 -2.36
N LEU A 43 -10.02 -12.67 -2.50
CA LEU A 43 -11.24 -13.47 -2.37
C LEU A 43 -11.41 -14.50 -3.49
N THR A 44 -10.76 -14.29 -4.64
CA THR A 44 -10.88 -15.14 -5.82
C THR A 44 -10.12 -16.47 -5.67
N GLN A 45 -9.18 -16.57 -4.75
CA GLN A 45 -8.42 -17.80 -4.49
C GLN A 45 -9.32 -18.98 -4.09
N SER A 46 -10.32 -18.73 -3.25
CA SER A 46 -11.33 -19.74 -2.89
C SER A 46 -12.17 -20.19 -4.08
N TYR A 47 -12.45 -19.29 -5.02
CA TYR A 47 -13.22 -19.57 -6.23
C TYR A 47 -12.45 -20.46 -7.23
N GLU A 48 -11.15 -20.23 -7.43
CA GLU A 48 -10.31 -21.08 -8.28
C GLU A 48 -10.16 -22.51 -7.73
N SER A 49 -10.10 -22.66 -6.41
CA SER A 49 -10.10 -23.97 -5.75
C SER A 49 -11.41 -24.73 -6.03
N ILE A 50 -12.56 -24.06 -5.95
CA ILE A 50 -13.89 -24.62 -6.28
C ILE A 50 -13.96 -24.99 -7.76
N LEU A 51 -13.50 -24.11 -8.66
CA LEU A 51 -13.47 -24.39 -10.09
C LEU A 51 -12.54 -25.55 -10.46
N SER A 52 -11.38 -25.66 -9.81
CA SER A 52 -10.43 -26.77 -10.04
C SER A 52 -10.98 -28.10 -9.53
N PHE A 53 -11.74 -28.08 -8.43
CA PHE A 53 -12.48 -29.24 -7.95
C PHE A 53 -13.60 -29.63 -8.90
N GLY A 54 -14.44 -28.68 -9.32
CA GLY A 54 -15.50 -28.91 -10.32
C GLY A 54 -14.97 -29.46 -11.62
N LYS A 55 -13.81 -28.95 -12.11
CA LYS A 55 -13.12 -29.44 -13.31
C LYS A 55 -12.67 -30.90 -13.18
N ARG A 56 -12.19 -31.31 -12.00
CA ARG A 56 -11.79 -32.71 -11.72
C ARG A 56 -12.99 -33.64 -11.69
N VAL A 57 -14.12 -33.19 -11.14
CA VAL A 57 -15.36 -33.96 -11.07
C VAL A 57 -15.98 -34.14 -12.48
N ILE A 58 -16.12 -33.08 -13.26
CA ILE A 58 -16.70 -33.10 -14.60
C ILE A 58 -15.88 -33.98 -15.55
N LYS A 59 -14.55 -33.91 -15.51
CA LYS A 59 -13.67 -34.78 -16.33
C LYS A 59 -13.78 -36.30 -16.04
N ARG A 60 -14.31 -36.66 -14.86
CA ARG A 60 -14.51 -38.07 -14.48
C ARG A 60 -15.84 -38.65 -14.93
N ILE A 61 -16.74 -37.87 -15.54
CA ILE A 61 -18.02 -38.36 -16.07
C ILE A 61 -17.78 -38.93 -17.45
N PRO A 62 -17.90 -40.27 -17.68
CA PRO A 62 -17.71 -40.87 -18.97
C PRO A 62 -18.81 -40.45 -19.95
N LEU A 63 -18.49 -40.34 -21.24
CA LEU A 63 -19.35 -40.02 -22.39
C LEU A 63 -19.86 -38.57 -22.56
N ILE A 64 -20.00 -37.77 -21.49
CA ILE A 64 -20.56 -36.43 -21.58
C ILE A 64 -19.55 -35.34 -21.11
N GLY A 65 -18.51 -35.76 -20.41
CA GLY A 65 -17.57 -34.83 -19.76
C GLY A 65 -16.74 -33.95 -20.71
N SER A 66 -16.37 -34.50 -21.91
CA SER A 66 -15.54 -33.76 -22.85
C SER A 66 -16.27 -32.68 -23.64
N PRO A 67 -17.44 -32.92 -24.26
CA PRO A 67 -18.20 -31.86 -24.94
C PRO A 67 -18.80 -30.83 -23.97
N LEU A 68 -19.24 -31.27 -22.77
CA LEU A 68 -19.71 -30.37 -21.73
C LEU A 68 -18.57 -29.47 -21.21
N TYR A 69 -17.37 -30.02 -21.09
CA TYR A 69 -16.19 -29.24 -20.71
C TYR A 69 -15.83 -28.20 -21.78
N ALA A 70 -15.94 -28.53 -23.08
CA ALA A 70 -15.66 -27.59 -24.17
C ALA A 70 -16.70 -26.45 -24.23
N ALA A 71 -17.99 -26.77 -24.02
CA ALA A 71 -19.06 -25.78 -23.96
C ALA A 71 -18.90 -24.84 -22.75
N ILE A 72 -18.58 -25.38 -21.57
CA ILE A 72 -18.27 -24.60 -20.36
C ILE A 72 -17.00 -23.78 -20.54
N HIS A 73 -16.01 -24.26 -21.28
CA HIS A 73 -14.78 -23.55 -21.58
C HIS A 73 -15.01 -22.34 -22.51
N GLY A 74 -15.91 -22.45 -23.48
CA GLY A 74 -16.33 -21.34 -24.34
C GLY A 74 -17.11 -20.27 -23.58
N MET A 75 -18.05 -20.67 -22.71
CA MET A 75 -18.75 -19.76 -21.79
C MET A 75 -17.82 -19.14 -20.73
N LYS A 76 -16.75 -19.86 -20.36
CA LYS A 76 -15.82 -19.45 -19.33
C LYS A 76 -15.06 -18.17 -19.68
N LYS A 77 -14.81 -17.89 -20.96
CA LYS A 77 -14.15 -16.65 -21.38
C LYS A 77 -15.03 -15.43 -21.08
N GLY A 78 -16.33 -15.48 -21.40
CA GLY A 78 -17.26 -14.39 -21.10
C GLY A 78 -17.60 -14.24 -19.62
N ILE A 79 -17.66 -15.35 -18.86
CA ILE A 79 -17.93 -15.32 -17.41
C ILE A 79 -16.65 -14.94 -16.64
N LYS A 80 -15.48 -15.36 -17.10
CA LYS A 80 -14.18 -14.98 -16.51
C LYS A 80 -13.94 -13.47 -16.64
N ASP A 81 -14.26 -12.89 -17.77
CA ASP A 81 -14.12 -11.45 -18.02
C ASP A 81 -15.10 -10.61 -17.18
N PHE A 82 -16.24 -11.19 -16.76
CA PHE A 82 -17.24 -10.50 -15.95
C PHE A 82 -17.02 -10.65 -14.43
N ILE A 83 -16.35 -11.73 -13.98
CA ILE A 83 -16.22 -12.07 -12.55
C ILE A 83 -14.77 -11.96 -12.07
N ALA A 84 -13.77 -11.94 -12.97
CA ALA A 84 -12.38 -11.95 -12.59
C ALA A 84 -11.80 -10.54 -12.52
N PRO A 85 -11.47 -10.05 -11.32
CA PRO A 85 -10.78 -8.76 -11.14
C PRO A 85 -9.35 -8.75 -11.76
N GLN A 86 -8.90 -9.83 -12.37
CA GLN A 86 -7.60 -9.95 -13.06
C GLN A 86 -7.52 -9.11 -14.34
N GLY A 87 -8.67 -8.69 -14.88
CA GLY A 87 -8.79 -8.00 -16.17
C GLY A 87 -7.91 -6.76 -16.28
N MET A 88 -7.80 -5.96 -15.23
CA MET A 88 -7.04 -4.71 -15.29
C MET A 88 -5.58 -4.90 -15.75
N PHE A 89 -4.88 -5.90 -15.23
CA PHE A 89 -3.48 -6.14 -15.62
C PHE A 89 -3.37 -6.84 -16.98
N GLU A 90 -4.29 -7.78 -17.25
CA GLU A 90 -4.33 -8.49 -18.54
C GLU A 90 -4.77 -7.56 -19.68
N ASP A 91 -5.69 -6.64 -19.43
CA ASP A 91 -6.13 -5.62 -20.40
C ASP A 91 -5.00 -4.62 -20.73
N LEU A 92 -4.14 -4.33 -19.76
CA LEU A 92 -2.90 -3.56 -20.01
C LEU A 92 -1.86 -4.36 -20.83
N GLY A 93 -2.02 -5.66 -20.97
CA GLY A 93 -1.07 -6.52 -21.70
C GLY A 93 -0.01 -7.19 -20.82
N LEU A 94 -0.20 -7.19 -19.52
CA LEU A 94 0.66 -7.88 -18.55
C LEU A 94 0.10 -9.28 -18.25
N LYS A 95 0.94 -10.30 -18.28
CA LYS A 95 0.52 -11.63 -17.81
C LYS A 95 0.42 -11.62 -16.29
N TYR A 96 -0.71 -12.08 -15.76
CA TYR A 96 -0.93 -12.14 -14.32
C TYR A 96 -0.91 -13.59 -13.81
N TYR A 97 -0.09 -13.84 -12.77
CA TYR A 97 -0.06 -15.07 -11.99
C TYR A 97 -0.41 -14.77 -10.54
N GLY A 98 -1.51 -15.28 -10.08
CA GLY A 98 -1.96 -15.11 -8.70
C GLY A 98 -3.48 -15.02 -8.56
N PRO A 99 -3.95 -14.69 -7.36
CA PRO A 99 -3.14 -14.60 -6.13
C PRO A 99 -2.61 -15.97 -5.69
N ILE A 100 -1.36 -16.01 -5.21
CA ILE A 100 -0.72 -17.20 -4.66
C ILE A 100 -0.40 -17.01 -3.18
N ASP A 101 -0.32 -18.11 -2.42
CA ASP A 101 0.15 -18.05 -1.04
C ASP A 101 1.68 -17.80 -1.02
N GLY A 102 2.08 -16.57 -0.66
CA GLY A 102 3.48 -16.15 -0.59
C GLY A 102 4.27 -16.84 0.53
N HIS A 103 3.61 -17.57 1.44
CA HIS A 103 4.26 -18.39 2.46
C HIS A 103 4.40 -19.85 2.02
N ASN A 104 3.81 -20.23 0.88
CA ASN A 104 3.98 -21.54 0.26
C ASN A 104 5.15 -21.49 -0.73
N ILE A 105 6.36 -21.81 -0.25
CA ILE A 105 7.59 -21.74 -1.05
C ILE A 105 7.51 -22.57 -2.33
N PRO A 106 7.01 -23.83 -2.34
CA PRO A 106 6.86 -24.61 -3.57
C PRO A 106 5.95 -23.93 -4.62
N GLU A 107 4.85 -23.33 -4.20
CA GLU A 107 3.91 -22.63 -5.09
C GLU A 107 4.56 -21.36 -5.68
N LEU A 108 5.27 -20.61 -4.85
CA LEU A 108 6.00 -19.41 -5.28
C LEU A 108 7.12 -19.76 -6.27
N GLU A 109 7.89 -20.82 -6.02
CA GLU A 109 8.90 -21.31 -6.97
C GLU A 109 8.32 -21.72 -8.31
N GLU A 110 7.19 -22.40 -8.30
CA GLU A 110 6.52 -22.82 -9.54
C GLU A 110 6.03 -21.60 -10.33
N ALA A 111 5.46 -20.58 -9.65
CA ALA A 111 5.05 -19.34 -10.29
C ALA A 111 6.23 -18.59 -10.91
N LEU A 112 7.36 -18.50 -10.19
CA LEU A 112 8.58 -17.88 -10.67
C LEU A 112 9.18 -18.63 -11.88
N LYS A 113 9.19 -19.98 -11.87
CA LYS A 113 9.61 -20.81 -13.01
C LYS A 113 8.75 -20.57 -14.24
N ARG A 114 7.42 -20.47 -14.08
CA ARG A 114 6.50 -20.16 -15.17
C ARG A 114 6.70 -18.75 -15.70
N ALA A 115 6.88 -17.77 -14.82
CA ALA A 115 7.14 -16.38 -15.20
C ALA A 115 8.46 -16.23 -15.96
N LYS A 116 9.53 -16.93 -15.53
CA LYS A 116 10.82 -16.95 -16.23
C LYS A 116 10.72 -17.47 -17.67
N ASN A 117 9.84 -18.44 -17.91
CA ASN A 117 9.66 -19.07 -19.21
C ASN A 117 8.61 -18.35 -20.09
N PHE A 118 7.96 -17.32 -19.56
CA PHE A 118 7.02 -16.50 -20.32
C PHE A 118 7.77 -15.37 -21.01
N HIS A 119 7.64 -15.29 -22.33
CA HIS A 119 8.28 -14.24 -23.12
C HIS A 119 7.41 -13.00 -23.16
N GLY A 120 7.52 -12.18 -22.11
CA GLY A 120 6.75 -10.94 -21.95
C GLY A 120 6.71 -10.47 -20.49
N PRO A 121 6.08 -9.33 -20.20
CA PRO A 121 5.97 -8.82 -18.84
C PRO A 121 4.95 -9.63 -18.02
N VAL A 122 5.36 -10.04 -16.82
CA VAL A 122 4.57 -10.87 -15.90
C VAL A 122 4.44 -10.19 -14.55
N ILE A 123 3.25 -10.24 -13.96
CA ILE A 123 3.01 -9.92 -12.56
C ILE A 123 2.76 -11.22 -11.79
N ILE A 124 3.52 -11.44 -10.72
CA ILE A 124 3.25 -12.46 -9.71
C ILE A 124 2.68 -11.75 -8.49
N HIS A 125 1.43 -12.06 -8.15
CA HIS A 125 0.77 -11.51 -6.96
C HIS A 125 0.84 -12.53 -5.83
N ALA A 126 1.75 -12.31 -4.87
CA ALA A 126 1.96 -13.14 -3.70
C ALA A 126 1.28 -12.51 -2.49
N ILE A 127 0.35 -13.23 -1.87
CA ILE A 127 -0.30 -12.82 -0.63
C ILE A 127 0.57 -13.28 0.53
N THR A 128 0.89 -12.35 1.43
CA THR A 128 1.62 -12.65 2.65
C THR A 128 0.90 -12.07 3.87
N GLU A 129 1.28 -12.51 5.03
CA GLU A 129 0.82 -12.00 6.32
C GLU A 129 1.99 -11.32 7.03
N LYS A 130 1.87 -10.02 7.26
CA LYS A 130 2.89 -9.24 7.98
C LYS A 130 2.95 -9.69 9.44
N GLY A 131 4.16 -9.98 9.95
CA GLY A 131 4.37 -10.47 11.30
C GLY A 131 4.23 -11.98 11.46
N ARG A 132 3.95 -12.74 10.40
CA ARG A 132 3.80 -14.20 10.47
C ARG A 132 5.02 -14.88 11.08
N GLY A 133 4.75 -15.77 12.03
CA GLY A 133 5.79 -16.50 12.76
C GLY A 133 6.26 -15.81 14.04
N TYR A 134 5.72 -14.64 14.36
CA TYR A 134 6.02 -13.92 15.58
C TYR A 134 4.74 -13.33 16.21
N GLU A 135 4.20 -14.00 17.21
CA GLU A 135 2.93 -13.64 17.83
C GLU A 135 2.83 -12.19 18.33
N PRO A 136 3.89 -11.61 18.96
CA PRO A 136 3.82 -10.20 19.35
C PRO A 136 3.59 -9.24 18.17
N ALA A 137 4.15 -9.55 17.00
CA ALA A 137 3.91 -8.73 15.81
C ALA A 137 2.51 -8.94 15.22
N LEU A 138 1.95 -10.16 15.32
CA LEU A 138 0.58 -10.43 14.90
C LEU A 138 -0.45 -9.75 15.80
N ALA A 139 -0.16 -9.64 17.10
CA ALA A 139 -0.99 -8.97 18.09
C ALA A 139 -0.92 -7.43 18.02
N ASP A 140 0.09 -6.89 17.39
CA ASP A 140 0.21 -5.43 17.17
C ASP A 140 -0.72 -4.99 16.04
N GLU A 141 -1.93 -4.56 16.38
CA GLU A 141 -2.93 -4.10 15.43
C GLU A 141 -2.55 -2.78 14.73
N ALA A 142 -1.72 -1.95 15.39
CA ALA A 142 -1.36 -0.64 14.87
C ALA A 142 -0.45 -0.76 13.63
N GLU A 143 0.71 -1.37 13.78
CA GLU A 143 1.74 -1.37 12.73
C GLU A 143 2.28 -2.75 12.35
N ARG A 144 1.90 -3.79 13.08
CA ARG A 144 2.46 -5.14 12.90
C ARG A 144 3.99 -5.13 12.95
N PHE A 145 4.55 -4.40 13.89
CA PHE A 145 6.00 -4.21 14.04
C PHE A 145 6.68 -3.73 12.76
N HIS A 146 6.04 -2.77 12.06
CA HIS A 146 6.64 -2.16 10.87
C HIS A 146 7.96 -1.45 11.18
N ALA A 147 7.95 -0.68 12.26
CA ALA A 147 9.14 -0.05 12.81
C ALA A 147 9.12 -0.19 14.33
N VAL A 148 10.05 -0.96 14.88
CA VAL A 148 10.18 -1.17 16.32
C VAL A 148 11.61 -0.87 16.73
N GLY A 149 11.77 -0.26 17.91
CA GLY A 149 13.06 -0.11 18.56
C GLY A 149 13.56 -1.45 19.14
N ILE A 150 14.39 -1.37 20.18
CA ILE A 150 14.88 -2.56 20.88
C ILE A 150 13.75 -3.13 21.74
N VAL A 151 13.31 -4.34 21.42
CA VAL A 151 12.25 -5.07 22.12
C VAL A 151 12.79 -6.34 22.75
N ASN A 152 12.14 -6.82 23.81
CA ASN A 152 12.37 -8.17 24.31
C ASN A 152 11.80 -9.18 23.29
N PRO A 153 12.60 -10.10 22.74
CA PRO A 153 12.16 -10.99 21.66
C PRO A 153 11.07 -11.99 22.08
N GLU A 154 10.95 -12.31 23.39
CA GLU A 154 9.94 -13.23 23.88
C GLU A 154 8.58 -12.56 24.06
N THR A 155 8.57 -11.30 24.51
CA THR A 155 7.34 -10.59 24.86
C THR A 155 6.93 -9.54 23.83
N GLY A 156 7.83 -9.12 22.95
CA GLY A 156 7.62 -8.00 22.04
C GLY A 156 7.62 -6.63 22.71
N MET A 157 7.78 -6.57 24.04
CA MET A 157 7.72 -5.31 24.78
C MET A 157 9.01 -4.50 24.62
N PRO A 158 8.89 -3.16 24.50
CA PRO A 158 10.07 -2.29 24.44
C PRO A 158 10.97 -2.47 25.68
N VAL A 159 12.28 -2.59 25.46
CA VAL A 159 13.27 -2.69 26.54
C VAL A 159 13.42 -1.35 27.28
N LYS A 160 13.21 -0.24 26.57
CA LYS A 160 13.18 1.10 27.14
C LYS A 160 11.87 1.81 26.78
N GLN A 161 11.25 2.41 27.78
CA GLN A 161 10.14 3.32 27.49
C GLN A 161 10.69 4.62 26.88
N SER A 162 10.10 5.03 25.77
CA SER A 162 10.43 6.33 25.18
C SER A 162 9.92 7.45 26.07
N GLY A 163 10.78 8.40 26.38
CA GLY A 163 10.41 9.64 27.04
C GLY A 163 9.55 10.57 26.18
N ALA A 164 9.55 11.86 26.48
CA ALA A 164 8.96 12.86 25.61
C ALA A 164 9.70 12.88 24.26
N THR A 165 8.94 12.87 23.16
CA THR A 165 9.44 12.99 21.80
C THR A 165 8.82 14.20 21.12
N TRP A 166 9.51 14.76 20.13
CA TRP A 166 8.96 15.84 19.32
C TRP A 166 7.62 15.49 18.67
N THR A 167 7.50 14.26 18.17
CA THR A 167 6.27 13.72 17.61
C THR A 167 5.11 13.77 18.60
N LYS A 168 5.34 13.37 19.87
CA LYS A 168 4.30 13.43 20.92
C LYS A 168 3.94 14.85 21.29
N VAL A 169 4.92 15.75 21.37
CA VAL A 169 4.68 17.18 21.68
C VAL A 169 3.87 17.80 20.55
N PHE A 170 4.27 17.60 19.30
CA PHE A 170 3.55 18.08 18.13
C PHE A 170 2.10 17.56 18.10
N GLY A 171 1.90 16.26 18.26
CA GLY A 171 0.56 15.67 18.20
C GLY A 171 -0.39 16.18 19.28
N ASN A 172 0.13 16.43 20.52
CA ASN A 172 -0.67 17.01 21.58
C ASN A 172 -1.03 18.47 21.28
N GLU A 173 -0.06 19.27 20.86
CA GLU A 173 -0.25 20.67 20.56
C GLU A 173 -1.20 20.91 19.38
N LEU A 174 -1.09 20.07 18.34
CA LEU A 174 -1.98 20.15 17.19
C LEU A 174 -3.46 19.92 17.58
N VAL A 175 -3.72 19.05 18.56
CA VAL A 175 -5.08 18.84 19.08
C VAL A 175 -5.60 20.12 19.74
N GLU A 176 -4.78 20.80 20.57
CA GLU A 176 -5.19 22.03 21.23
C GLU A 176 -5.46 23.14 20.21
N ILE A 177 -4.55 23.32 19.23
CA ILE A 177 -4.75 24.26 18.12
C ILE A 177 -6.02 23.91 17.33
N GLY A 178 -6.28 22.62 17.11
CA GLY A 178 -7.47 22.16 16.39
C GLY A 178 -8.78 22.42 17.10
N LYS A 179 -8.78 22.49 18.43
CA LYS A 179 -9.95 22.91 19.24
C LYS A 179 -10.25 24.42 19.06
N GLU A 180 -9.20 25.23 18.99
CA GLU A 180 -9.31 26.66 18.83
C GLU A 180 -9.59 27.12 17.40
N ASN A 181 -9.08 26.34 16.40
CA ASN A 181 -9.17 26.68 14.99
C ASN A 181 -9.77 25.54 14.18
N SER A 182 -11.04 25.65 13.80
CA SER A 182 -11.76 24.68 13.00
C SER A 182 -11.26 24.58 11.54
N LYS A 183 -10.43 25.51 11.07
CA LYS A 183 -9.85 25.49 9.72
C LYS A 183 -8.67 24.54 9.59
N ILE A 184 -8.11 24.06 10.70
CA ILE A 184 -6.99 23.09 10.67
C ILE A 184 -7.47 21.75 10.10
N VAL A 185 -6.78 21.28 9.07
CA VAL A 185 -6.94 19.96 8.46
C VAL A 185 -5.59 19.26 8.47
N ALA A 186 -5.51 18.10 9.11
CA ALA A 186 -4.29 17.31 9.16
C ALA A 186 -4.23 16.32 7.99
N ILE A 187 -3.09 16.23 7.33
CA ILE A 187 -2.87 15.35 6.18
C ILE A 187 -1.60 14.53 6.40
N THR A 188 -1.64 13.26 6.12
CA THR A 188 -0.46 12.39 6.10
C THR A 188 -0.49 11.42 4.92
N ALA A 189 0.63 10.71 4.69
CA ALA A 189 0.79 9.75 3.62
C ALA A 189 1.13 8.36 4.20
N ALA A 190 0.13 7.66 4.75
CA ALA A 190 0.22 6.36 5.44
C ALA A 190 1.11 6.36 6.70
N MET A 191 1.27 7.50 7.37
CA MET A 191 2.17 7.68 8.52
C MET A 191 1.44 8.29 9.74
N MET A 192 0.18 7.94 9.98
CA MET A 192 -0.68 8.55 11.00
C MET A 192 -0.04 8.54 12.40
N GLY A 193 0.25 7.35 12.93
CA GLY A 193 0.90 7.18 14.23
C GLY A 193 2.33 7.71 14.27
N PRO A 194 3.19 7.31 13.30
CA PRO A 194 4.58 7.76 13.25
C PRO A 194 4.81 9.27 13.18
N THR A 195 3.84 10.04 12.69
CA THR A 195 3.91 11.51 12.66
C THR A 195 3.11 12.18 13.79
N GLY A 196 2.49 11.39 14.70
CA GLY A 196 1.76 11.88 15.85
C GLY A 196 0.36 12.43 15.57
N LEU A 197 -0.21 12.12 14.39
CA LEU A 197 -1.54 12.56 14.01
C LEU A 197 -2.69 11.69 14.54
N ASP A 198 -2.39 10.54 15.15
CA ASP A 198 -3.36 9.61 15.74
C ASP A 198 -4.31 10.26 16.73
N LYS A 199 -3.80 11.16 17.58
CA LYS A 199 -4.62 11.93 18.52
C LYS A 199 -5.51 12.96 17.83
N PHE A 200 -4.99 13.62 16.81
CA PHE A 200 -5.78 14.58 16.05
C PHE A 200 -6.89 13.84 15.30
N GLN A 201 -6.60 12.70 14.70
CA GLN A 201 -7.60 11.84 14.06
C GLN A 201 -8.69 11.40 15.04
N SER A 202 -8.32 11.01 16.27
CA SER A 202 -9.29 10.56 17.29
C SER A 202 -10.22 11.68 17.73
N ASN A 203 -9.75 12.94 17.76
CA ASN A 203 -10.55 14.10 18.13
C ASN A 203 -11.31 14.74 16.95
N PHE A 204 -10.72 14.67 15.76
CA PHE A 204 -11.23 15.35 14.56
C PHE A 204 -11.15 14.44 13.32
N PRO A 205 -11.87 13.31 13.28
CA PRO A 205 -11.76 12.35 12.18
C PRO A 205 -12.11 12.97 10.83
N GLU A 206 -13.06 13.90 10.77
CA GLU A 206 -13.52 14.58 9.55
C GLU A 206 -12.52 15.62 9.01
N ARG A 207 -11.55 16.00 9.85
CA ARG A 207 -10.49 16.95 9.50
C ARG A 207 -9.13 16.28 9.38
N THR A 208 -9.11 14.95 9.29
CA THR A 208 -7.89 14.16 9.14
C THR A 208 -7.97 13.35 7.86
N ILE A 209 -6.97 13.49 7.02
CA ILE A 209 -6.89 12.86 5.71
C ILE A 209 -5.62 12.01 5.65
N ASP A 210 -5.75 10.72 5.45
CA ASP A 210 -4.65 9.86 5.06
C ASP A 210 -4.77 9.58 3.55
N VAL A 211 -3.79 9.96 2.78
CA VAL A 211 -3.79 9.77 1.32
C VAL A 211 -3.16 8.44 0.90
N GLY A 212 -2.74 7.60 1.84
CA GLY A 212 -1.92 6.43 1.55
C GLY A 212 -0.48 6.85 1.16
N ILE A 213 0.28 5.94 0.55
CA ILE A 213 1.67 6.23 0.14
C ILE A 213 1.66 7.11 -1.12
N ALA A 214 1.27 8.38 -0.96
CA ALA A 214 1.07 9.33 -2.06
C ALA A 214 1.38 10.78 -1.63
N GLU A 215 2.63 11.06 -1.28
CA GLU A 215 3.08 12.37 -0.81
C GLU A 215 2.80 13.47 -1.84
N GLN A 216 2.90 13.17 -3.14
CA GLN A 216 2.54 14.10 -4.21
C GLN A 216 1.08 14.54 -4.10
N HIS A 217 0.18 13.56 -3.90
CA HIS A 217 -1.24 13.84 -3.73
C HIS A 217 -1.53 14.63 -2.44
N ALA A 218 -0.79 14.35 -1.37
CA ALA A 218 -0.91 15.10 -0.11
C ALA A 218 -0.65 16.59 -0.32
N LEU A 219 0.42 16.96 -1.02
CA LEU A 219 0.77 18.37 -1.25
C LEU A 219 -0.18 19.06 -2.23
N THR A 220 -0.53 18.42 -3.35
CA THR A 220 -1.49 19.00 -4.29
C THR A 220 -2.86 19.22 -3.62
N SER A 221 -3.32 18.24 -2.84
CA SER A 221 -4.59 18.36 -2.09
C SER A 221 -4.53 19.45 -1.03
N ALA A 222 -3.41 19.56 -0.32
CA ALA A 222 -3.19 20.62 0.66
C ALA A 222 -3.27 22.02 0.02
N ALA A 223 -2.62 22.21 -1.13
CA ALA A 223 -2.71 23.46 -1.87
C ALA A 223 -4.17 23.79 -2.23
N GLY A 224 -4.91 22.80 -2.75
CA GLY A 224 -6.34 22.97 -3.08
C GLY A 224 -7.19 23.36 -1.85
N LEU A 225 -6.97 22.71 -0.71
CA LEU A 225 -7.67 23.02 0.54
C LEU A 225 -7.32 24.44 1.04
N ALA A 226 -6.06 24.85 0.94
CA ALA A 226 -5.62 26.18 1.34
C ALA A 226 -6.34 27.28 0.53
N PHE A 227 -6.60 27.07 -0.76
CA PHE A 227 -7.35 28.01 -1.60
C PHE A 227 -8.82 28.15 -1.18
N THR A 228 -9.38 27.18 -0.46
CA THR A 228 -10.73 27.29 0.11
C THR A 228 -10.76 28.00 1.46
N GLY A 229 -9.62 28.46 1.97
CA GLY A 229 -9.49 29.15 3.24
C GLY A 229 -9.31 28.23 4.46
N LEU A 230 -9.06 26.94 4.23
CA LEU A 230 -8.61 26.01 5.25
C LEU A 230 -7.11 26.17 5.50
N HIS A 231 -6.61 25.62 6.59
CA HIS A 231 -5.19 25.60 6.92
C HIS A 231 -4.68 24.15 7.03
N PRO A 232 -4.20 23.57 5.94
CA PRO A 232 -3.66 22.22 5.94
C PRO A 232 -2.33 22.13 6.69
N VAL A 233 -2.22 21.10 7.52
CA VAL A 233 -0.99 20.67 8.20
C VAL A 233 -0.60 19.33 7.64
N VAL A 234 0.44 19.28 6.80
CA VAL A 234 0.91 18.06 6.16
C VAL A 234 2.07 17.50 6.97
N ALA A 235 1.87 16.37 7.61
CA ALA A 235 2.88 15.69 8.43
C ALA A 235 3.36 14.41 7.73
N VAL A 236 4.64 14.40 7.34
CA VAL A 236 5.31 13.31 6.67
C VAL A 236 6.73 13.16 7.20
N TYR A 237 7.38 12.04 6.93
CA TYR A 237 8.81 11.94 7.17
C TYR A 237 9.57 12.88 6.22
N SER A 238 10.56 13.54 6.77
CA SER A 238 11.40 14.51 6.07
C SER A 238 11.94 13.96 4.74
N THR A 239 12.53 12.77 4.77
CA THR A 239 13.06 12.12 3.55
C THR A 239 12.01 11.86 2.48
N PHE A 240 10.74 11.63 2.85
CA PHE A 240 9.68 11.34 1.88
C PHE A 240 9.10 12.57 1.21
N LEU A 241 9.36 13.77 1.74
CA LEU A 241 9.01 15.01 1.05
C LEU A 241 9.67 15.11 -0.33
N ASN A 242 10.84 14.50 -0.50
CA ASN A 242 11.54 14.46 -1.81
C ASN A 242 10.68 13.87 -2.93
N ARG A 243 9.72 12.98 -2.63
CA ARG A 243 8.79 12.43 -3.62
C ARG A 243 7.79 13.44 -4.16
N ALA A 244 7.62 14.56 -3.47
CA ALA A 244 6.63 15.58 -3.78
C ALA A 244 7.28 16.94 -4.06
N PHE A 245 8.54 16.95 -4.51
CA PHE A 245 9.29 18.17 -4.81
C PHE A 245 8.55 19.06 -5.82
N ASP A 246 8.13 18.49 -6.93
CA ASP A 246 7.43 19.23 -7.98
C ASP A 246 6.14 19.84 -7.47
N GLN A 247 5.37 19.11 -6.67
CA GLN A 247 4.11 19.60 -6.08
C GLN A 247 4.37 20.69 -5.04
N LEU A 248 5.43 20.55 -4.25
CA LEU A 248 5.83 21.60 -3.31
C LEU A 248 6.17 22.90 -4.05
N LEU A 249 6.94 22.79 -5.12
CA LEU A 249 7.37 23.96 -5.92
C LEU A 249 6.18 24.54 -6.70
N LEU A 250 5.51 23.72 -7.51
CA LEU A 250 4.52 24.18 -8.49
C LEU A 250 3.17 24.48 -7.83
N ASP A 251 2.64 23.56 -7.01
CA ASP A 251 1.28 23.70 -6.47
C ASP A 251 1.26 24.57 -5.22
N VAL A 252 2.29 24.48 -4.38
CA VAL A 252 2.32 25.20 -3.09
C VAL A 252 3.05 26.53 -3.22
N ALA A 253 4.36 26.52 -3.55
CA ALA A 253 5.19 27.72 -3.47
C ALA A 253 4.84 28.74 -4.57
N MET A 254 4.71 28.34 -5.82
CA MET A 254 4.39 29.26 -6.92
C MET A 254 3.00 29.88 -6.75
N HIS A 255 2.04 29.13 -6.23
CA HIS A 255 0.69 29.61 -5.98
C HIS A 255 0.54 30.29 -4.61
N LYS A 256 1.59 30.31 -3.78
CA LYS A 256 1.58 30.90 -2.43
C LYS A 256 0.48 30.29 -1.56
N ALA A 257 0.26 28.99 -1.67
CA ALA A 257 -0.71 28.26 -0.86
C ALA A 257 -0.24 28.22 0.60
N GLY A 258 -1.10 28.69 1.52
CA GLY A 258 -0.78 28.74 2.95
C GLY A 258 -0.95 27.40 3.62
N ILE A 259 0.09 26.58 3.62
CA ILE A 259 0.13 25.28 4.30
C ILE A 259 1.22 25.24 5.37
N THR A 260 1.13 24.31 6.32
CA THR A 260 2.21 23.98 7.25
C THR A 260 2.77 22.61 6.93
N LEU A 261 4.08 22.51 6.71
CA LEU A 261 4.78 21.23 6.58
C LEU A 261 5.39 20.85 7.93
N VAL A 262 5.12 19.62 8.37
CA VAL A 262 5.71 19.03 9.56
C VAL A 262 6.55 17.84 9.12
N LEU A 263 7.86 17.98 9.27
CA LEU A 263 8.84 17.02 8.79
C LEU A 263 9.36 16.19 9.97
N ASP A 264 8.74 15.04 10.19
CA ASP A 264 9.22 14.09 11.20
C ASP A 264 10.47 13.37 10.70
N ARG A 265 11.29 12.83 11.58
CA ARG A 265 12.60 12.21 11.25
C ARG A 265 13.56 13.13 10.48
N ALA A 266 13.51 14.45 10.72
CA ALA A 266 14.49 15.35 10.14
C ALA A 266 15.88 15.11 10.79
N GLY A 267 16.93 15.02 9.97
CA GLY A 267 18.28 14.71 10.39
C GLY A 267 18.59 13.21 10.46
N ILE A 268 19.61 12.85 11.22
CA ILE A 268 20.03 11.46 11.40
C ILE A 268 19.29 10.87 12.59
N THR A 269 18.37 9.95 12.34
CA THR A 269 17.48 9.39 13.35
C THR A 269 17.93 8.02 13.90
N GLY A 270 18.87 7.37 13.24
CA GLY A 270 19.52 6.14 13.71
C GLY A 270 18.74 4.86 13.41
N ASP A 271 17.72 4.58 14.19
CA ASP A 271 17.05 3.27 14.20
C ASP A 271 16.31 2.92 12.90
N ASP A 272 15.80 3.89 12.18
CA ASP A 272 15.06 3.67 10.93
C ASP A 272 15.96 3.40 9.71
N GLY A 273 17.27 3.53 9.87
CA GLY A 273 18.28 3.29 8.84
C GLY A 273 18.42 4.43 7.81
N PRO A 274 19.38 4.28 6.87
CA PRO A 274 19.78 5.37 5.96
C PRO A 274 18.68 5.92 5.07
N SER A 275 17.71 5.09 4.69
CA SER A 275 16.60 5.49 3.81
C SER A 275 15.61 6.44 4.49
N HIS A 276 15.64 6.53 5.82
CA HIS A 276 14.71 7.36 6.59
C HIS A 276 15.36 8.60 7.20
N HIS A 277 16.66 8.79 7.00
CA HIS A 277 17.36 10.01 7.46
C HIS A 277 16.92 11.22 6.62
N GLY A 278 16.46 12.26 7.28
CA GLY A 278 16.07 13.54 6.68
C GLY A 278 17.25 14.44 6.42
N ILE A 279 18.17 14.04 5.54
CA ILE A 279 19.37 14.81 5.17
C ILE A 279 19.25 15.35 3.77
N TRP A 280 18.68 14.58 2.86
CA TRP A 280 18.58 14.88 1.44
C TRP A 280 17.61 16.02 1.13
N ASP A 281 16.68 16.27 2.03
CA ASP A 281 15.65 17.30 1.98
C ASP A 281 16.15 18.70 2.41
N LEU A 282 17.38 18.81 2.95
CA LEU A 282 17.96 20.10 3.34
C LEU A 282 18.16 21.05 2.16
N ALA A 283 18.17 20.55 0.94
CA ALA A 283 18.31 21.33 -0.28
C ALA A 283 16.95 21.75 -0.90
N LEU A 284 15.83 21.27 -0.33
CA LEU A 284 14.50 21.69 -0.71
C LEU A 284 14.16 23.04 -0.07
#